data_8f6d205ca037292df975d07b7672edcd
#
_entry.id   8f6d205ca037292df975d07b7672edcd
#
_cell.length_a   1.000
_cell.length_b   1.000
_cell.length_c   1.000
_cell.angle_alpha   90.00
_cell.angle_beta   90.00
_cell.angle_gamma   90.00
#
_symmetry.space_group_name_H-M   'P 1'
#
loop_
_entity.id
_entity.type
_entity.pdbx_description
1 polymer ?
#
loop_
_entity_poly.entity_id
_entity_poly.type
_entity_poly.pdbx_seq_one_letter_code
_entity_poly.pdbx_strand_id
1 'polypeptide(L)'
;YKKADETRRKFHLLLWNVYNFFITYANVDGWDSKMQNEKLKMKNENVLDKWILSKLNQLIATVTSSLEKYDAMAASLAIEAFVTDLSQWYIRRSRDRVGPTVDASLDKDACYKTLYEVLVVLCKLLAPFTPFLAEEIYRNLTGGESVHLESWPVAENNMINKDIERQMDLA
;
A
#
# COMPACT_ATOMS: atom_id res chain seq x y z
N TYR A 1 -4.66 -4.10 29.06
CA TYR A 1 -5.80 -4.00 28.14
C TYR A 1 -5.82 -2.64 27.39
N LYS A 2 -5.78 -1.47 28.06
CA LYS A 2 -5.86 -0.14 27.40
C LYS A 2 -4.80 0.06 26.33
N LYS A 3 -3.54 -0.23 26.60
CA LYS A 3 -2.42 -0.04 25.64
C LYS A 3 -2.56 -0.91 24.38
N ALA A 4 -3.01 -2.16 24.55
CA ALA A 4 -3.27 -3.06 23.41
C ALA A 4 -4.44 -2.57 22.55
N ASP A 5 -5.51 -2.05 23.17
CA ASP A 5 -6.66 -1.52 22.47
C ASP A 5 -6.33 -0.21 21.73
N GLU A 6 -5.52 0.65 22.29
CA GLU A 6 -5.02 1.87 21.65
C GLU A 6 -4.16 1.56 20.42
N THR A 7 -3.23 0.60 20.53
CA THR A 7 -2.37 0.19 19.40
C THR A 7 -3.20 -0.43 18.28
N ARG A 8 -4.14 -1.33 18.62
CA ARG A 8 -5.06 -1.93 17.66
C ARG A 8 -5.88 -0.87 16.92
N ARG A 9 -6.50 0.04 17.66
CA ARG A 9 -7.33 1.11 17.07
C ARG A 9 -6.49 1.98 16.14
N LYS A 10 -5.31 2.39 16.55
CA LYS A 10 -4.43 3.24 15.75
C LYS A 10 -4.07 2.57 14.42
N PHE A 11 -3.61 1.33 14.43
CA PHE A 11 -3.22 0.60 13.21
C PHE A 11 -4.43 0.40 12.27
N HIS A 12 -5.52 -0.16 12.80
CA HIS A 12 -6.71 -0.45 11.98
C HIS A 12 -7.33 0.82 11.41
N LEU A 13 -7.38 1.92 12.17
CA LEU A 13 -7.89 3.19 11.68
C LEU A 13 -7.02 3.79 10.57
N LEU A 14 -5.69 3.71 10.70
CA LEU A 14 -4.81 4.20 9.64
C LEU A 14 -4.98 3.39 8.36
N LEU A 15 -4.96 2.07 8.43
CA LEU A 15 -5.17 1.20 7.28
C LEU A 15 -6.55 1.42 6.65
N TRP A 16 -7.59 1.47 7.47
CA TRP A 16 -8.95 1.73 7.01
C TRP A 16 -9.10 3.08 6.32
N ASN A 17 -8.47 4.12 6.83
CA ASN A 17 -8.49 5.44 6.22
C ASN A 17 -7.78 5.46 4.87
N VAL A 18 -6.66 4.75 4.71
CA VAL A 18 -5.97 4.60 3.43
C VAL A 18 -6.87 3.88 2.42
N TYR A 19 -7.46 2.77 2.82
CA TYR A 19 -8.38 2.00 1.99
C TYR A 19 -9.61 2.83 1.58
N ASN A 20 -10.27 3.51 2.53
CA ASN A 20 -11.41 4.37 2.25
C ASN A 20 -11.05 5.53 1.31
N PHE A 21 -9.90 6.13 1.50
CA PHE A 21 -9.41 7.17 0.59
C PHE A 21 -9.35 6.64 -0.84
N PHE A 22 -8.70 5.49 -1.03
CA PHE A 22 -8.58 4.88 -2.36
C PHE A 22 -9.96 4.59 -2.97
N ILE A 23 -10.81 3.83 -2.27
CA ILE A 23 -12.12 3.41 -2.79
C ILE A 23 -13.01 4.61 -3.09
N THR A 24 -13.05 5.62 -2.21
CA THR A 24 -13.90 6.79 -2.40
C THR A 24 -13.53 7.54 -3.67
N TYR A 25 -12.26 7.87 -3.84
CA TYR A 25 -11.83 8.65 -4.99
C TYR A 25 -11.78 7.84 -6.28
N ALA A 26 -11.35 6.58 -6.24
CA ALA A 26 -11.36 5.69 -7.39
C ALA A 26 -12.78 5.48 -7.94
N ASN A 27 -13.78 5.28 -7.07
CA ASN A 27 -15.17 5.13 -7.48
C ASN A 27 -15.74 6.42 -8.08
N VAL A 28 -15.48 7.58 -7.48
CA VAL A 28 -15.95 8.88 -7.98
C VAL A 28 -15.35 9.19 -9.36
N ASP A 29 -14.08 8.85 -9.55
CA ASP A 29 -13.37 9.07 -10.83
C ASP A 29 -13.62 7.94 -11.85
N GLY A 30 -14.34 6.87 -11.48
CA GLY A 30 -14.60 5.73 -12.36
C GLY A 30 -13.35 4.93 -12.72
N TRP A 31 -12.33 4.95 -11.84
CA TRP A 31 -11.09 4.23 -12.07
C TRP A 31 -11.29 2.71 -11.88
N ASP A 32 -10.82 1.92 -12.84
CA ASP A 32 -10.85 0.44 -12.79
C ASP A 32 -9.47 -0.13 -13.09
N SER A 33 -9.00 -0.99 -12.19
CA SER A 33 -7.72 -1.69 -12.33
C SER A 33 -7.63 -2.54 -13.61
N LYS A 34 -8.75 -3.06 -14.11
CA LYS A 34 -8.81 -3.90 -15.32
C LYS A 34 -8.64 -3.11 -16.62
N MET A 35 -9.10 -1.85 -16.64
CA MET A 35 -8.99 -0.98 -17.82
C MET A 35 -7.58 -0.44 -18.05
N GLN A 36 -6.72 -0.50 -17.03
CA GLN A 36 -5.39 0.11 -17.04
C GLN A 36 -4.29 -0.77 -17.66
N ASN A 37 -4.55 -2.08 -17.88
CA ASN A 37 -3.53 -3.01 -18.37
C ASN A 37 -3.01 -2.70 -19.78
N GLU A 38 -3.74 -1.95 -20.60
CA GLU A 38 -3.32 -1.59 -21.97
C GLU A 38 -2.63 -0.22 -22.07
N LYS A 39 -2.94 0.73 -21.19
CA LYS A 39 -2.45 2.11 -21.29
C LYS A 39 -1.16 2.38 -20.48
N LEU A 40 -0.83 1.58 -19.48
CA LEU A 40 0.22 1.89 -18.52
C LEU A 40 1.47 0.98 -18.63
N LYS A 41 2.02 0.84 -19.84
CA LYS A 41 3.47 0.63 -20.01
C LYS A 41 4.27 1.93 -19.77
N MET A 42 3.64 2.97 -19.25
CA MET A 42 4.28 4.25 -19.00
C MET A 42 5.03 4.19 -17.67
N LYS A 43 6.30 4.60 -17.72
CA LYS A 43 7.14 4.78 -16.53
C LYS A 43 6.40 5.70 -15.55
N ASN A 44 6.13 5.19 -14.37
CA ASN A 44 5.71 6.05 -13.27
C ASN A 44 6.88 6.98 -12.93
N GLU A 45 6.75 8.27 -13.22
CA GLU A 45 7.82 9.25 -13.04
C GLU A 45 7.70 10.00 -11.71
N ASN A 46 6.56 9.90 -11.04
CA ASN A 46 6.33 10.61 -9.78
C ASN A 46 7.24 10.08 -8.66
N VAL A 47 7.93 10.99 -8.00
CA VAL A 47 8.90 10.66 -6.93
C VAL A 47 8.22 10.01 -5.73
N LEU A 48 7.01 10.46 -5.37
CA LEU A 48 6.23 9.88 -4.26
C LEU A 48 5.87 8.42 -4.53
N ASP A 49 5.48 8.10 -5.78
CA ASP A 49 5.12 6.74 -6.15
C ASP A 49 6.34 5.83 -6.14
N LYS A 50 7.47 6.31 -6.68
CA LYS A 50 8.75 5.56 -6.62
C LYS A 50 9.20 5.31 -5.19
N TRP A 51 9.04 6.31 -4.33
CA TRP A 51 9.38 6.20 -2.91
C TRP A 51 8.53 5.15 -2.18
N ILE A 52 7.20 5.20 -2.32
CA ILE A 52 6.35 4.24 -1.60
C ILE A 52 6.50 2.81 -2.14
N LEU A 53 6.76 2.63 -3.44
CA LEU A 53 7.05 1.33 -4.03
C LEU A 53 8.42 0.80 -3.58
N SER A 54 9.43 1.65 -3.42
CA SER A 54 10.71 1.28 -2.82
C SER A 54 10.52 0.79 -1.38
N LYS A 55 9.82 1.56 -0.55
CA LYS A 55 9.46 1.19 0.82
C LYS A 55 8.66 -0.13 0.89
N LEU A 56 7.74 -0.36 -0.05
CA LEU A 56 6.97 -1.60 -0.13
C LEU A 56 7.89 -2.82 -0.39
N ASN A 57 8.83 -2.70 -1.31
CA ASN A 57 9.77 -3.78 -1.61
C ASN A 57 10.71 -4.08 -0.44
N GLN A 58 11.15 -3.06 0.29
CA GLN A 58 11.88 -3.26 1.55
C GLN A 58 11.01 -3.94 2.61
N LEU A 59 9.74 -3.55 2.72
CA LEU A 59 8.80 -4.19 3.64
C LEU A 59 8.66 -5.68 3.34
N ILE A 60 8.43 -6.06 2.07
CA ILE A 60 8.32 -7.45 1.65
C ILE A 60 9.56 -8.23 2.11
N ALA A 61 10.76 -7.73 1.81
CA ALA A 61 12.02 -8.38 2.20
C ALA A 61 12.15 -8.51 3.72
N THR A 62 11.82 -7.46 4.47
CA THR A 62 11.92 -7.43 5.93
C THR A 62 10.93 -8.40 6.58
N VAL A 63 9.66 -8.37 6.17
CA VAL A 63 8.61 -9.25 6.72
C VAL A 63 8.93 -10.71 6.40
N THR A 64 9.33 -11.01 5.17
CA THR A 64 9.72 -12.37 4.77
C THR A 64 10.87 -12.89 5.65
N SER A 65 11.96 -12.13 5.73
CA SER A 65 13.13 -12.52 6.55
C SER A 65 12.81 -12.66 8.05
N SER A 66 11.91 -11.83 8.58
CA SER A 66 11.49 -11.91 9.98
C SER A 66 10.63 -13.16 10.24
N LEU A 67 9.69 -13.46 9.36
CA LEU A 67 8.84 -14.66 9.48
C LEU A 67 9.64 -15.95 9.30
N GLU A 68 10.64 -15.99 8.41
CA GLU A 68 11.55 -17.13 8.28
C GLU A 68 12.34 -17.41 9.57
N LYS A 69 12.58 -16.37 10.40
CA LYS A 69 13.21 -16.46 11.71
C LYS A 69 12.21 -16.64 12.86
N TYR A 70 10.93 -16.81 12.56
CA TYR A 70 9.83 -16.87 13.54
C TYR A 70 9.70 -15.58 14.39
N ASP A 71 10.19 -14.44 13.90
CA ASP A 71 10.06 -13.13 14.56
C ASP A 71 8.84 -12.38 14.05
N ALA A 72 7.66 -12.80 14.49
CA ALA A 72 6.40 -12.15 14.13
C ALA A 72 6.30 -10.72 14.71
N MET A 73 7.02 -10.42 15.78
CA MET A 73 7.03 -9.08 16.38
C MET A 73 7.75 -8.08 15.46
N ALA A 74 8.94 -8.39 14.99
CA ALA A 74 9.67 -7.54 14.06
C ALA A 74 8.90 -7.34 12.76
N ALA A 75 8.28 -8.41 12.22
CA ALA A 75 7.45 -8.34 11.04
C ALA A 75 6.25 -7.38 11.23
N SER A 76 5.52 -7.51 12.34
CA SER A 76 4.35 -6.66 12.63
C SER A 76 4.71 -5.18 12.82
N LEU A 77 5.83 -4.89 13.48
CA LEU A 77 6.33 -3.53 13.66
C LEU A 77 6.75 -2.88 12.32
N ALA A 78 7.36 -3.67 11.43
CA ALA A 78 7.69 -3.18 10.08
C ALA A 78 6.44 -2.83 9.28
N ILE A 79 5.39 -3.65 9.36
CA ILE A 79 4.09 -3.36 8.71
C ILE A 79 3.45 -2.09 9.31
N GLU A 80 3.46 -1.94 10.64
CA GLU A 80 2.90 -0.75 11.31
C GLU A 80 3.61 0.53 10.87
N ALA A 81 4.95 0.51 10.81
CA ALA A 81 5.74 1.63 10.33
C ALA A 81 5.40 1.99 8.88
N PHE A 82 5.31 1.01 7.99
CA PHE A 82 4.94 1.23 6.60
C PHE A 82 3.53 1.82 6.45
N VAL A 83 2.52 1.30 7.15
CA VAL A 83 1.15 1.83 7.12
C VAL A 83 1.10 3.27 7.63
N THR A 84 1.95 3.61 8.60
CA THR A 84 2.09 4.98 9.09
C THR A 84 2.65 5.90 8.00
N ASP A 85 3.73 5.51 7.33
CA ASP A 85 4.32 6.26 6.22
C ASP A 85 3.33 6.41 5.06
N LEU A 86 2.63 5.32 4.70
CA LEU A 86 1.61 5.33 3.66
C LEU A 86 0.49 6.32 3.96
N SER A 87 -0.04 6.33 5.19
CA SER A 87 -1.14 7.19 5.58
C SER A 87 -0.73 8.65 5.79
N GLN A 88 0.33 8.88 6.58
CA GLN A 88 0.68 10.23 7.03
C GLN A 88 1.54 10.99 6.04
N TRP A 89 2.23 10.28 5.15
CA TRP A 89 3.12 10.88 4.19
C TRP A 89 2.62 10.74 2.76
N TYR A 90 2.51 9.53 2.23
CA TYR A 90 2.11 9.31 0.85
C TYR A 90 0.70 9.83 0.56
N ILE A 91 -0.32 9.37 1.30
CA ILE A 91 -1.72 9.79 1.09
C ILE A 91 -1.88 11.29 1.29
N ARG A 92 -1.28 11.84 2.34
CA ARG A 92 -1.40 13.27 2.63
C ARG A 92 -0.87 14.15 1.50
N ARG A 93 0.27 13.77 0.90
CA ARG A 93 0.89 14.52 -0.20
C ARG A 93 0.28 14.20 -1.58
N SER A 94 -0.44 13.10 -1.72
CA SER A 94 -1.11 12.70 -2.96
C SER A 94 -2.55 13.19 -3.06
N ARG A 95 -3.09 13.88 -2.07
CA ARG A 95 -4.49 14.35 -2.07
C ARG A 95 -4.81 15.25 -3.26
N ASP A 96 -3.89 16.11 -3.64
CA ASP A 96 -4.07 17.07 -4.72
C ASP A 96 -3.89 16.43 -6.12
N ARG A 97 -3.54 15.14 -6.16
CA ARG A 97 -3.37 14.36 -7.41
C ARG A 97 -4.63 13.61 -7.83
N VAL A 98 -5.58 13.44 -6.93
CA VAL A 98 -6.78 12.57 -7.12
C VAL A 98 -8.05 13.31 -6.74
N GLY A 99 -9.19 12.79 -7.20
CA GLY A 99 -10.50 13.32 -6.87
C GLY A 99 -11.16 14.10 -8.02
N PRO A 100 -12.44 14.47 -7.86
CA PRO A 100 -13.27 15.00 -8.94
C PRO A 100 -12.86 16.41 -9.40
N THR A 101 -12.12 17.14 -8.58
CA THR A 101 -11.64 18.50 -8.90
C THR A 101 -10.31 18.49 -9.67
N VAL A 102 -9.69 17.33 -9.83
CA VAL A 102 -8.43 17.15 -10.56
C VAL A 102 -8.75 16.60 -11.95
N ASP A 103 -8.24 17.25 -12.97
CA ASP A 103 -8.41 16.80 -14.35
C ASP A 103 -7.80 15.42 -14.56
N ALA A 104 -8.39 14.65 -15.50
CA ALA A 104 -7.85 13.36 -15.88
C ALA A 104 -6.42 13.53 -16.40
N SER A 105 -5.48 12.87 -15.76
CA SER A 105 -4.06 12.96 -16.10
C SER A 105 -3.36 11.62 -15.87
N LEU A 106 -2.20 11.46 -16.52
CA LEU A 106 -1.36 10.28 -16.33
C LEU A 106 -0.84 10.16 -14.89
N ASP A 107 -0.63 11.29 -14.20
CA ASP A 107 -0.20 11.32 -12.80
C ASP A 107 -1.33 10.85 -11.87
N LYS A 108 -2.57 11.23 -12.15
CA LYS A 108 -3.77 10.76 -11.43
C LYS A 108 -3.92 9.23 -11.55
N ASP A 109 -3.83 8.72 -12.77
CA ASP A 109 -3.90 7.27 -13.04
C ASP A 109 -2.74 6.52 -12.38
N ALA A 110 -1.53 7.06 -12.43
CA ALA A 110 -0.35 6.50 -11.77
C ALA A 110 -0.52 6.44 -10.26
N CYS A 111 -1.10 7.46 -9.64
CA CYS A 111 -1.40 7.50 -8.22
C CYS A 111 -2.37 6.38 -7.82
N TYR A 112 -3.49 6.22 -8.53
CA TYR A 112 -4.44 5.14 -8.27
C TYR A 112 -3.83 3.76 -8.45
N LYS A 113 -3.06 3.56 -9.53
CA LYS A 113 -2.37 2.29 -9.78
C LYS A 113 -1.40 1.95 -8.65
N THR A 114 -0.61 2.92 -8.22
CA THR A 114 0.34 2.74 -7.11
C THR A 114 -0.39 2.39 -5.81
N LEU A 115 -1.47 3.09 -5.48
CA LEU A 115 -2.28 2.79 -4.29
C LEU A 115 -2.92 1.41 -4.34
N TYR A 116 -3.46 1.03 -5.49
CA TYR A 116 -4.02 -0.30 -5.70
C TYR A 116 -2.98 -1.40 -5.48
N GLU A 117 -1.81 -1.28 -6.12
CA GLU A 117 -0.71 -2.22 -5.99
C GLU A 117 -0.23 -2.34 -4.53
N VAL A 118 -0.01 -1.21 -3.87
CA VAL A 118 0.40 -1.16 -2.46
C VAL A 118 -0.63 -1.84 -1.56
N LEU A 119 -1.92 -1.55 -1.74
CA LEU A 119 -2.98 -2.13 -0.91
C LEU A 119 -3.13 -3.64 -1.13
N VAL A 120 -3.05 -4.12 -2.37
CA VAL A 120 -3.13 -5.56 -2.68
C VAL A 120 -1.96 -6.32 -2.07
N VAL A 121 -0.73 -5.82 -2.22
CA VAL A 121 0.46 -6.43 -1.62
C VAL A 121 0.39 -6.40 -0.09
N LEU A 122 -0.06 -5.26 0.47
CA LEU A 122 -0.21 -5.11 1.91
C LEU A 122 -1.23 -6.11 2.49
N CYS A 123 -2.33 -6.39 1.78
CA CYS A 123 -3.28 -7.44 2.20
C CYS A 123 -2.61 -8.82 2.27
N LYS A 124 -1.76 -9.17 1.31
CA LYS A 124 -1.01 -10.43 1.33
C LYS A 124 -0.06 -10.51 2.54
N LEU A 125 0.66 -9.43 2.84
CA LEU A 125 1.55 -9.37 4.01
C LEU A 125 0.78 -9.40 5.34
N LEU A 126 -0.43 -8.85 5.38
CA LEU A 126 -1.30 -8.80 6.55
C LEU A 126 -2.08 -10.09 6.80
N ALA A 127 -2.21 -10.95 5.81
CA ALA A 127 -3.01 -12.18 5.92
C ALA A 127 -2.64 -13.05 7.15
N PRO A 128 -1.37 -13.24 7.53
CA PRO A 128 -1.01 -13.97 8.75
C PRO A 128 -1.32 -13.24 10.06
N PHE A 129 -1.47 -11.90 10.04
CA PHE A 129 -1.61 -11.07 11.24
C PHE A 129 -3.05 -10.63 11.50
N THR A 130 -3.74 -10.20 10.45
CA THR A 130 -5.13 -9.70 10.51
C THR A 130 -5.97 -10.32 9.39
N PRO A 131 -6.21 -11.66 9.44
CA PRO A 131 -6.77 -12.42 8.32
C PRO A 131 -8.11 -11.88 7.82
N PHE A 132 -9.04 -11.55 8.72
CA PHE A 132 -10.37 -11.09 8.33
C PHE A 132 -10.36 -9.73 7.64
N LEU A 133 -9.55 -8.80 8.14
CA LEU A 133 -9.43 -7.46 7.55
C LEU A 133 -8.70 -7.53 6.20
N ALA A 134 -7.63 -8.31 6.11
CA ALA A 134 -6.89 -8.52 4.88
C ALA A 134 -7.77 -9.15 3.78
N GLU A 135 -8.56 -10.15 4.14
CA GLU A 135 -9.50 -10.82 3.24
C GLU A 135 -10.56 -9.86 2.69
N GLU A 136 -11.21 -9.10 3.57
CA GLU A 136 -12.27 -8.17 3.17
C GLU A 136 -11.76 -7.10 2.22
N ILE A 137 -10.61 -6.46 2.54
CA ILE A 137 -10.01 -5.46 1.68
C ILE A 137 -9.57 -6.08 0.34
N TYR A 138 -8.92 -7.24 0.37
CA TYR A 138 -8.43 -7.92 -0.82
C TYR A 138 -9.57 -8.25 -1.80
N ARG A 139 -10.64 -8.87 -1.31
CA ARG A 139 -11.80 -9.25 -2.13
C ARG A 139 -12.49 -8.05 -2.75
N ASN A 140 -12.65 -6.98 -1.99
CA ASN A 140 -13.22 -5.73 -2.50
C ASN A 140 -12.36 -5.07 -3.59
N LEU A 141 -11.03 -5.13 -3.45
CA LEU A 141 -10.11 -4.52 -4.41
C LEU A 141 -10.00 -5.33 -5.71
N THR A 142 -9.91 -6.65 -5.60
CA THR A 142 -9.52 -7.51 -6.72
C THR A 142 -10.70 -8.28 -7.33
N GLY A 143 -11.74 -8.53 -6.54
CA GLY A 143 -12.78 -9.51 -6.87
C GLY A 143 -12.27 -10.95 -6.83
N GLY A 144 -11.05 -11.19 -6.31
CA GLY A 144 -10.46 -12.52 -6.16
C GLY A 144 -11.18 -13.37 -5.11
N GLU A 145 -10.94 -14.66 -5.14
CA GLU A 145 -11.60 -15.63 -4.25
C GLU A 145 -11.17 -15.44 -2.81
N SER A 146 -9.86 -15.40 -2.54
CA SER A 146 -9.32 -15.22 -1.20
C SER A 146 -7.85 -14.77 -1.24
N VAL A 147 -7.46 -13.87 -0.34
CA VAL A 147 -6.05 -13.48 -0.15
C VAL A 147 -5.20 -14.65 0.34
N HIS A 148 -5.80 -15.60 1.04
CA HIS A 148 -5.11 -16.77 1.59
C HIS A 148 -4.75 -17.83 0.55
N LEU A 149 -5.31 -17.75 -0.66
CA LEU A 149 -4.96 -18.59 -1.81
C LEU A 149 -3.86 -17.97 -2.68
N GLU A 150 -3.50 -16.73 -2.40
CA GLU A 150 -2.50 -16.00 -3.17
C GLU A 150 -1.07 -16.39 -2.81
N SER A 151 -0.19 -16.27 -3.79
CA SER A 151 1.24 -16.45 -3.56
C SER A 151 1.80 -15.33 -2.69
N TRP A 152 2.74 -15.68 -1.81
CA TRP A 152 3.47 -14.70 -1.02
C TRP A 152 4.23 -13.73 -1.92
N PRO A 153 4.19 -12.40 -1.63
CA PRO A 153 4.84 -11.43 -2.47
C PRO A 153 6.36 -11.56 -2.42
N VAL A 154 7.00 -11.34 -3.57
CA VAL A 154 8.45 -11.39 -3.72
C VAL A 154 8.97 -9.97 -3.90
N ALA A 155 10.01 -9.60 -3.14
CA ALA A 155 10.63 -8.29 -3.26
C ALA A 155 11.41 -8.14 -4.57
N GLU A 156 11.17 -7.06 -5.28
CA GLU A 156 11.92 -6.67 -6.48
C GLU A 156 13.07 -5.73 -6.08
N ASN A 157 14.29 -6.27 -5.97
CA ASN A 157 15.45 -5.50 -5.51
C ASN A 157 15.79 -4.29 -6.41
N ASN A 158 15.46 -4.35 -7.70
CA ASN A 158 15.60 -3.25 -8.64
C ASN A 158 14.66 -2.07 -8.37
N MET A 159 13.58 -2.29 -7.63
CA MET A 159 12.65 -1.24 -7.21
C MET A 159 13.09 -0.53 -5.93
N ILE A 160 14.04 -1.07 -5.18
CA ILE A 160 14.55 -0.47 -3.94
C ILE A 160 15.54 0.65 -4.30
N ASN A 161 15.18 1.88 -3.95
CA ASN A 161 15.98 3.07 -4.20
C ASN A 161 16.26 3.86 -2.90
N LYS A 162 17.39 3.54 -2.28
CA LYS A 162 17.81 4.15 -1.01
C LYS A 162 18.09 5.65 -1.10
N ASP A 163 18.42 6.15 -2.28
CA ASP A 163 18.69 7.59 -2.46
C ASP A 163 17.38 8.38 -2.42
N ILE A 164 16.32 7.89 -3.07
CA ILE A 164 14.99 8.50 -2.99
C ILE A 164 14.47 8.44 -1.55
N GLU A 165 14.64 7.32 -0.85
CA GLU A 165 14.21 7.19 0.54
C GLU A 165 14.90 8.20 1.44
N ARG A 166 16.24 8.33 1.33
CA ARG A 166 17.02 9.31 2.10
C ARG A 166 16.62 10.75 1.79
N GLN A 167 16.34 11.08 0.52
CA GLN A 167 15.88 12.42 0.13
C GLN A 167 14.51 12.73 0.74
N MET A 168 13.62 11.74 0.78
CA MET A 168 12.30 11.93 1.37
C MET A 168 12.30 12.00 2.90
N ASP A 169 13.28 11.38 3.57
CA ASP A 169 13.46 11.49 5.02
C ASP A 169 13.98 12.88 5.44
N LEU A 170 14.54 13.66 4.49
CA LEU A 170 15.04 15.01 4.72
C LEU A 170 14.02 16.12 4.38
N ALA A 171 12.89 15.77 3.76
CA ALA A 171 11.88 16.70 3.23
C ALA A 171 10.71 16.91 4.20
#